data_8278363221cb0ff2ec500745b411037a
#
_entry.id   8278363221cb0ff2ec500745b411037a
#
_cell.length_a   1.000
_cell.length_b   1.000
_cell.length_c   1.000
_cell.angle_alpha   90.00
_cell.angle_beta   90.00
_cell.angle_gamma   90.00
#
_symmetry.space_group_name_H-M   'P 1'
#
loop_
_entity.id
_entity.type
_entity.pdbx_description
1 polymer ?
#
loop_
_entity_poly.entity_id
_entity_poly.type
_entity_poly.pdbx_seq_one_letter_code
_entity_poly.pdbx_strand_id
1 'polypeptide(L)'
;MTQAELDTILKEGEGYYLEFKENVNSDLAKELVAFANSSGGRILIGIDDDNTIKGIQVNNDLKSRIQTIARDCDPQIHISLESFQNILIVHIPEGKEKPYRCNKGFYIRNGASTQKMNTNQIVDFLQQEGRIKFDEQLKIKTNYKKVYSPELLNTFLKIAGIPKIMEDEDILRNLSVLNEDHLCLNNAGILFFTDKPGDYINQCIVTCVLYKGTEKIHILDRKDINTDFISTINEAIIFLTKHLNVSYKIEGIQRQD
;
A
#
# COMPACT_ATOMS: atom_id res chain seq x y z
N MET A 1 -22.43 26.35 -2.71
CA MET A 1 -23.57 25.43 -2.93
C MET A 1 -24.79 26.21 -3.34
N THR A 2 -25.65 25.67 -4.22
CA THR A 2 -26.93 26.24 -4.63
C THR A 2 -28.11 25.43 -4.05
N GLN A 3 -29.36 25.97 -4.08
CA GLN A 3 -30.53 25.22 -3.61
C GLN A 3 -30.79 23.95 -4.44
N ALA A 4 -30.60 24.03 -5.75
CA ALA A 4 -30.81 22.88 -6.64
C ALA A 4 -29.77 21.75 -6.37
N GLU A 5 -28.53 22.10 -6.04
CA GLU A 5 -27.50 21.13 -5.62
C GLU A 5 -27.89 20.48 -4.29
N LEU A 6 -28.37 21.26 -3.30
CA LEU A 6 -28.83 20.71 -2.03
C LEU A 6 -29.98 19.75 -2.20
N ASP A 7 -31.00 20.13 -2.99
CA ASP A 7 -32.16 19.27 -3.25
C ASP A 7 -31.79 17.96 -3.94
N THR A 8 -30.77 17.99 -4.82
CA THR A 8 -30.22 16.79 -5.46
C THR A 8 -29.52 15.90 -4.45
N ILE A 9 -28.63 16.48 -3.61
CA ILE A 9 -27.88 15.79 -2.56
C ILE A 9 -28.82 15.09 -1.56
N LEU A 10 -29.92 15.78 -1.15
CA LEU A 10 -30.88 15.21 -0.22
C LEU A 10 -31.67 14.03 -0.83
N LYS A 11 -31.89 14.03 -2.15
CA LYS A 11 -32.52 12.91 -2.86
C LYS A 11 -31.59 11.71 -3.03
N GLU A 12 -30.31 11.96 -3.29
CA GLU A 12 -29.28 10.90 -3.46
C GLU A 12 -28.92 10.27 -2.11
N GLY A 13 -28.96 11.05 -1.03
CA GLY A 13 -28.59 10.61 0.31
C GLY A 13 -27.08 10.41 0.52
N GLU A 14 -26.74 9.79 1.65
CA GLU A 14 -25.34 9.48 2.01
C GLU A 14 -24.71 8.51 1.02
N GLY A 15 -23.39 8.65 0.83
CA GLY A 15 -22.64 7.85 -0.11
C GLY A 15 -21.13 7.84 0.18
N TYR A 16 -20.35 7.34 -0.77
CA TYR A 16 -18.90 7.25 -0.59
C TYR A 16 -18.23 8.61 -0.35
N TYR A 17 -18.75 9.69 -0.96
CA TYR A 17 -18.21 11.05 -0.89
C TYR A 17 -19.05 12.00 -0.03
N LEU A 18 -20.11 11.51 0.60
CA LEU A 18 -21.08 12.34 1.29
C LEU A 18 -21.57 11.71 2.58
N GLU A 19 -21.64 12.52 3.64
CA GLU A 19 -22.14 12.13 4.94
C GLU A 19 -23.02 13.24 5.51
N PHE A 20 -24.09 12.88 6.22
CA PHE A 20 -24.95 13.81 6.95
C PHE A 20 -24.74 13.69 8.45
N LYS A 21 -24.84 14.80 9.14
CA LYS A 21 -24.82 14.84 10.60
C LYS A 21 -25.77 15.91 11.09
N GLU A 22 -26.61 15.55 12.01
CA GLU A 22 -27.49 16.54 12.65
C GLU A 22 -26.68 17.57 13.43
N ASN A 23 -25.69 17.12 14.17
CA ASN A 23 -24.87 17.96 15.06
C ASN A 23 -23.39 17.52 15.06
N VAL A 24 -22.51 18.42 15.51
CA VAL A 24 -21.10 18.09 15.77
C VAL A 24 -20.98 17.31 17.07
N ASN A 25 -20.57 16.06 16.97
CA ASN A 25 -20.35 15.16 18.10
C ASN A 25 -18.87 14.65 18.15
N SER A 26 -18.58 13.79 19.10
CA SER A 26 -17.24 13.18 19.28
C SER A 26 -16.84 12.22 18.16
N ASP A 27 -17.75 11.88 17.25
CA ASP A 27 -17.49 10.94 16.16
C ASP A 27 -17.07 11.63 14.86
N LEU A 28 -17.22 12.97 14.78
CA LEU A 28 -16.81 13.75 13.61
C LEU A 28 -15.35 13.46 13.21
N ALA A 29 -14.45 13.29 14.17
CA ALA A 29 -13.05 12.94 13.90
C ALA A 29 -12.89 11.62 13.11
N LYS A 30 -13.76 10.63 13.34
CA LYS A 30 -13.75 9.36 12.61
C LYS A 30 -14.10 9.57 11.14
N GLU A 31 -15.13 10.39 10.89
CA GLU A 31 -15.58 10.72 9.54
C GLU A 31 -14.49 11.48 8.78
N LEU A 32 -13.89 12.52 9.41
CA LEU A 32 -12.78 13.27 8.81
C LEU A 32 -11.63 12.36 8.41
N VAL A 33 -11.23 11.46 9.32
CA VAL A 33 -10.16 10.47 9.07
C VAL A 33 -10.54 9.52 7.94
N ALA A 34 -11.78 9.00 7.93
CA ALA A 34 -12.23 8.07 6.91
C ALA A 34 -12.24 8.69 5.51
N PHE A 35 -12.69 9.94 5.38
CA PHE A 35 -12.63 10.68 4.11
C PHE A 35 -11.20 10.99 3.68
N ALA A 36 -10.33 11.44 4.61
CA ALA A 36 -8.93 11.73 4.29
C ALA A 36 -8.15 10.47 3.86
N ASN A 37 -8.43 9.32 4.47
CA ASN A 37 -7.83 8.04 4.08
C ASN A 37 -8.37 7.46 2.78
N SER A 38 -9.53 7.94 2.35
CA SER A 38 -10.17 7.52 1.09
C SER A 38 -9.94 8.58 0.00
N SER A 39 -10.93 8.90 -0.79
CA SER A 39 -10.83 9.84 -1.91
C SER A 39 -11.33 11.25 -1.57
N GLY A 40 -11.36 11.60 -0.27
CA GLY A 40 -11.97 12.83 0.20
C GLY A 40 -13.50 12.78 0.16
N GLY A 41 -14.12 13.90 0.43
CA GLY A 41 -15.58 14.02 0.43
C GLY A 41 -16.06 15.25 1.19
N ARG A 42 -17.32 15.22 1.59
CA ARG A 42 -17.94 16.32 2.35
C ARG A 42 -18.93 15.81 3.39
N ILE A 43 -18.99 16.52 4.49
CA ILE A 43 -19.96 16.30 5.56
C ILE A 43 -20.89 17.51 5.62
N LEU A 44 -22.19 17.28 5.54
CA LEU A 44 -23.21 18.31 5.70
C LEU A 44 -23.76 18.20 7.13
N ILE A 45 -23.58 19.27 7.91
CA ILE A 45 -24.00 19.32 9.31
C ILE A 45 -25.26 20.20 9.40
N GLY A 46 -26.30 19.68 10.06
CA GLY A 46 -27.65 20.24 10.14
C GLY A 46 -28.68 19.40 9.39
N ILE A 47 -28.34 18.18 8.99
CA ILE A 47 -29.22 17.22 8.29
C ILE A 47 -29.25 15.93 9.13
N ASP A 48 -30.42 15.37 9.36
CA ASP A 48 -30.61 14.12 10.08
C ASP A 48 -30.48 12.89 9.15
N ASP A 49 -30.55 11.70 9.76
CA ASP A 49 -30.44 10.40 9.08
C ASP A 49 -31.60 10.14 8.09
N ASP A 50 -32.73 10.88 8.22
CA ASP A 50 -33.88 10.81 7.30
C ASP A 50 -33.75 11.82 6.14
N ASN A 51 -32.57 12.39 5.93
CA ASN A 51 -32.29 13.43 4.93
C ASN A 51 -33.11 14.73 5.13
N THR A 52 -33.59 14.97 6.36
CA THR A 52 -34.39 16.16 6.71
C THR A 52 -33.48 17.25 7.27
N ILE A 53 -33.63 18.46 6.77
CA ILE A 53 -32.86 19.62 7.26
C ILE A 53 -33.45 20.04 8.62
N LYS A 54 -32.69 19.81 9.69
CA LYS A 54 -32.96 20.35 11.04
C LYS A 54 -32.35 21.74 11.20
N GLY A 55 -31.25 21.95 10.52
CA GLY A 55 -30.47 23.17 10.63
C GLY A 55 -29.66 23.29 11.92
N ILE A 56 -28.58 24.06 11.83
CA ILE A 56 -27.73 24.40 12.99
C ILE A 56 -27.43 25.89 13.03
N GLN A 57 -27.08 26.40 14.20
CA GLN A 57 -26.59 27.75 14.32
C GLN A 57 -25.11 27.78 13.93
N VAL A 58 -24.83 28.23 12.70
CA VAL A 58 -23.48 28.37 12.18
C VAL A 58 -22.84 29.65 12.75
N ASN A 59 -21.92 29.48 13.68
CA ASN A 59 -21.15 30.57 14.30
C ASN A 59 -19.63 30.26 14.27
N ASN A 60 -18.83 31.21 14.72
CA ASN A 60 -17.38 31.06 14.73
C ASN A 60 -16.91 29.98 15.72
N ASP A 61 -17.60 29.80 16.83
CA ASP A 61 -17.27 28.76 17.83
C ASP A 61 -17.43 27.37 17.24
N LEU A 62 -18.52 27.11 16.51
CA LEU A 62 -18.75 25.86 15.80
C LEU A 62 -17.65 25.59 14.77
N LYS A 63 -17.33 26.61 13.94
CA LYS A 63 -16.27 26.50 12.94
C LYS A 63 -14.90 26.22 13.57
N SER A 64 -14.55 26.95 14.64
CA SER A 64 -13.30 26.74 15.37
C SER A 64 -13.21 25.36 15.99
N ARG A 65 -14.32 24.85 16.55
CA ARG A 65 -14.38 23.50 17.11
C ARG A 65 -14.11 22.42 16.05
N ILE A 66 -14.71 22.54 14.86
CA ILE A 66 -14.49 21.58 13.76
C ILE A 66 -13.03 21.63 13.26
N GLN A 67 -12.47 22.86 13.12
CA GLN A 67 -11.07 23.03 12.74
C GLN A 67 -10.12 22.43 13.77
N THR A 68 -10.44 22.54 15.07
CA THR A 68 -9.66 21.92 16.14
C THR A 68 -9.70 20.41 16.03
N ILE A 69 -10.88 19.82 15.81
CA ILE A 69 -11.03 18.35 15.62
C ILE A 69 -10.18 17.88 14.42
N ALA A 70 -10.17 18.61 13.32
CA ALA A 70 -9.37 18.26 12.14
C ALA A 70 -7.87 18.38 12.39
N ARG A 71 -7.45 19.39 13.13
CA ARG A 71 -6.05 19.62 13.51
C ARG A 71 -5.53 18.57 14.50
N ASP A 72 -6.39 18.06 15.37
CA ASP A 72 -6.04 17.04 16.37
C ASP A 72 -5.94 15.63 15.78
N CYS A 73 -6.22 15.46 14.49
CA CYS A 73 -5.93 14.23 13.76
C CYS A 73 -4.42 14.14 13.45
N ASP A 74 -3.93 12.92 13.25
CA ASP A 74 -2.53 12.64 12.97
C ASP A 74 -2.40 11.81 11.67
N PRO A 75 -1.80 12.35 10.61
CA PRO A 75 -1.45 13.77 10.40
C PRO A 75 -2.64 14.72 10.48
N GLN A 76 -2.37 16.03 10.61
CA GLN A 76 -3.40 17.06 10.61
C GLN A 76 -4.19 17.04 9.28
N ILE A 77 -5.53 17.10 9.37
CA ILE A 77 -6.39 17.14 8.19
C ILE A 77 -6.73 18.58 7.85
N HIS A 78 -6.42 19.00 6.62
CA HIS A 78 -6.77 20.33 6.12
C HIS A 78 -8.17 20.29 5.53
N ILE A 79 -9.10 21.01 6.17
CA ILE A 79 -10.49 21.10 5.75
C ILE A 79 -10.83 22.51 5.30
N SER A 80 -11.86 22.67 4.46
CA SER A 80 -12.51 23.95 4.22
C SER A 80 -13.99 23.90 4.64
N LEU A 81 -14.48 25.05 5.12
CA LEU A 81 -15.82 25.20 5.66
C LEU A 81 -16.62 26.16 4.80
N GLU A 82 -17.79 25.72 4.35
CA GLU A 82 -18.75 26.51 3.60
C GLU A 82 -20.07 26.56 4.36
N SER A 83 -20.69 27.72 4.45
CA SER A 83 -22.02 27.87 5.07
C SER A 83 -23.05 28.09 3.99
N PHE A 84 -24.13 27.33 4.04
CA PHE A 84 -25.29 27.52 3.17
C PHE A 84 -26.56 27.46 4.00
N GLN A 85 -27.27 28.60 4.06
CA GLN A 85 -28.43 28.76 4.94
C GLN A 85 -28.09 28.37 6.40
N ASN A 86 -28.81 27.41 6.96
CA ASN A 86 -28.60 26.85 8.30
C ASN A 86 -27.86 25.48 8.28
N ILE A 87 -27.08 25.22 7.24
CA ILE A 87 -26.23 24.02 7.08
C ILE A 87 -24.77 24.45 7.01
N LEU A 88 -23.90 23.69 7.66
CA LEU A 88 -22.46 23.84 7.53
C LEU A 88 -21.88 22.67 6.75
N ILE A 89 -21.18 22.96 5.67
CA ILE A 89 -20.52 21.97 4.81
C ILE A 89 -19.05 21.93 5.15
N VAL A 90 -18.56 20.75 5.50
CA VAL A 90 -17.13 20.45 5.72
C VAL A 90 -16.61 19.74 4.50
N HIS A 91 -15.70 20.36 3.77
CA HIS A 91 -15.01 19.74 2.63
C HIS A 91 -13.69 19.13 3.12
N ILE A 92 -13.51 17.86 2.88
CA ILE A 92 -12.35 17.08 3.24
C ILE A 92 -11.66 16.63 1.95
N PRO A 93 -10.46 17.13 1.63
CA PRO A 93 -9.70 16.62 0.49
C PRO A 93 -9.17 15.22 0.78
N GLU A 94 -8.87 14.48 -0.29
CA GLU A 94 -8.07 13.27 -0.16
C GLU A 94 -6.72 13.59 0.50
N GLY A 95 -6.37 12.82 1.52
CA GLY A 95 -5.14 13.02 2.26
C GLY A 95 -3.90 12.62 1.45
N LYS A 96 -2.85 13.46 1.51
CA LYS A 96 -1.56 13.21 0.83
C LYS A 96 -0.57 12.42 1.69
N GLU A 97 -0.79 12.40 3.00
CA GLU A 97 0.12 11.80 3.98
C GLU A 97 -0.50 10.59 4.68
N LYS A 98 -1.29 9.81 3.94
CA LYS A 98 -1.94 8.61 4.48
C LYS A 98 -0.92 7.66 5.14
N PRO A 99 -1.32 6.94 6.21
CA PRO A 99 -2.65 6.92 6.82
C PRO A 99 -2.86 8.03 7.85
N TYR A 100 -4.07 8.56 7.88
CA TYR A 100 -4.55 9.47 8.94
C TYR A 100 -5.23 8.68 10.06
N ARG A 101 -5.13 9.18 11.29
CA ARG A 101 -5.82 8.61 12.45
C ARG A 101 -6.38 9.71 13.37
N CYS A 102 -7.36 9.36 14.17
CA CYS A 102 -7.77 10.15 15.32
C CYS A 102 -7.46 9.38 16.62
N ASN A 103 -7.81 9.94 17.76
CA ASN A 103 -7.64 9.29 19.07
C ASN A 103 -8.38 7.93 19.21
N LYS A 104 -9.42 7.70 18.37
CA LYS A 104 -10.21 6.45 18.33
C LYS A 104 -9.65 5.41 17.36
N GLY A 105 -8.63 5.75 16.57
CA GLY A 105 -7.93 4.86 15.64
C GLY A 105 -7.99 5.29 14.18
N PHE A 106 -7.75 4.32 13.30
CA PHE A 106 -7.75 4.48 11.85
C PHE A 106 -9.14 4.10 11.27
N TYR A 107 -9.63 4.90 10.35
CA TYR A 107 -10.94 4.71 9.70
C TYR A 107 -10.81 4.89 8.19
N ILE A 108 -11.68 4.21 7.44
CA ILE A 108 -11.76 4.28 5.97
C ILE A 108 -13.22 4.28 5.54
N ARG A 109 -13.52 4.87 4.39
CA ARG A 109 -14.87 4.77 3.76
C ARG A 109 -15.01 3.45 3.03
N ASN A 110 -16.15 2.80 3.26
CA ASN A 110 -16.57 1.61 2.53
C ASN A 110 -18.04 1.82 2.12
N GLY A 111 -18.25 2.25 0.87
CA GLY A 111 -19.53 2.77 0.44
C GLY A 111 -19.94 3.99 1.26
N ALA A 112 -21.14 3.99 1.80
CA ALA A 112 -21.67 5.05 2.68
C ALA A 112 -21.23 4.88 4.17
N SER A 113 -20.46 3.84 4.51
CA SER A 113 -20.09 3.56 5.90
C SER A 113 -18.67 3.98 6.23
N THR A 114 -18.49 4.54 7.43
CA THR A 114 -17.18 4.74 8.05
C THR A 114 -16.81 3.52 8.88
N GLN A 115 -15.75 2.82 8.50
CA GLN A 115 -15.32 1.58 9.15
C GLN A 115 -13.97 1.74 9.82
N LYS A 116 -13.86 1.20 11.05
CA LYS A 116 -12.59 1.14 11.76
C LYS A 116 -11.73 0.03 11.18
N MET A 117 -10.49 0.36 10.84
CA MET A 117 -9.52 -0.63 10.37
C MET A 117 -9.08 -1.54 11.52
N ASN A 118 -8.98 -2.84 11.25
CA ASN A 118 -8.29 -3.80 12.11
C ASN A 118 -6.77 -3.75 11.87
N THR A 119 -5.99 -4.46 12.71
CA THR A 119 -4.52 -4.43 12.64
C THR A 119 -3.97 -4.85 11.28
N ASN A 120 -4.52 -5.90 10.66
CA ASN A 120 -4.07 -6.36 9.35
C ASN A 120 -4.35 -5.32 8.27
N GLN A 121 -5.55 -4.74 8.26
CA GLN A 121 -5.92 -3.66 7.33
C GLN A 121 -5.01 -2.43 7.48
N ILE A 122 -4.60 -2.09 8.70
CA ILE A 122 -3.65 -0.99 8.93
C ILE A 122 -2.30 -1.30 8.32
N VAL A 123 -1.79 -2.53 8.52
CA VAL A 123 -0.50 -2.95 7.93
C VAL A 123 -0.57 -2.95 6.41
N ASP A 124 -1.62 -3.53 5.82
CA ASP A 124 -1.83 -3.56 4.37
C ASP A 124 -1.92 -2.14 3.80
N PHE A 125 -2.62 -1.24 4.48
CA PHE A 125 -2.76 0.16 4.08
C PHE A 125 -1.42 0.91 4.14
N LEU A 126 -0.62 0.71 5.21
CA LEU A 126 0.73 1.28 5.33
C LEU A 126 1.67 0.79 4.22
N GLN A 127 1.53 -0.48 3.80
CA GLN A 127 2.30 -1.03 2.69
C GLN A 127 1.86 -0.45 1.34
N GLN A 128 0.55 -0.33 1.10
CA GLN A 128 -0.01 0.26 -0.12
C GLN A 128 0.40 1.74 -0.29
N GLU A 129 0.43 2.49 0.82
CA GLU A 129 0.86 3.89 0.82
C GLU A 129 2.41 4.05 0.85
N GLY A 130 3.16 2.95 0.75
CA GLY A 130 4.63 2.95 0.72
C GLY A 130 5.31 3.40 2.03
N ARG A 131 4.55 3.44 3.16
CA ARG A 131 5.10 3.78 4.48
C ARG A 131 5.89 2.63 5.10
N ILE A 132 5.55 1.42 4.73
CA ILE A 132 6.27 0.20 5.10
C ILE A 132 6.73 -0.47 3.82
N LYS A 133 8.03 -0.45 3.58
CA LYS A 133 8.63 -1.09 2.43
C LYS A 133 9.06 -2.50 2.80
N PHE A 134 8.65 -3.46 1.98
CA PHE A 134 8.96 -4.88 2.22
C PHE A 134 10.46 -5.17 2.21
N ASP A 135 11.18 -4.56 1.31
CA ASP A 135 12.62 -4.72 1.12
C ASP A 135 13.45 -4.22 2.32
N GLU A 136 12.98 -3.18 3.03
CA GLU A 136 13.64 -2.63 4.22
C GLU A 136 13.33 -3.39 5.52
N GLN A 137 12.35 -4.31 5.52
CA GLN A 137 11.94 -5.02 6.73
C GLN A 137 12.97 -6.07 7.17
N LEU A 138 13.11 -6.21 8.50
CA LEU A 138 13.91 -7.24 9.14
C LEU A 138 13.00 -8.40 9.58
N LYS A 139 12.94 -9.49 8.80
CA LYS A 139 12.17 -10.69 9.20
C LYS A 139 12.94 -11.64 10.08
N ILE A 140 14.26 -11.67 9.95
CA ILE A 140 15.11 -12.56 10.73
C ILE A 140 16.12 -11.73 11.53
N LYS A 141 16.37 -12.16 12.77
CA LYS A 141 17.39 -11.58 13.65
C LYS A 141 18.64 -12.46 13.69
N THR A 142 18.98 -13.07 12.56
CA THR A 142 20.20 -13.90 12.46
C THR A 142 21.35 -13.05 11.97
N ASN A 143 22.50 -13.18 12.63
CA ASN A 143 23.72 -12.48 12.20
C ASN A 143 24.01 -12.77 10.73
N TYR A 144 24.24 -11.71 9.95
CA TYR A 144 24.39 -11.78 8.49
C TYR A 144 25.50 -12.76 8.06
N LYS A 145 26.59 -12.89 8.82
CA LYS A 145 27.71 -13.80 8.51
C LYS A 145 27.30 -15.28 8.39
N LYS A 146 26.14 -15.65 8.93
CA LYS A 146 25.61 -17.03 8.86
C LYS A 146 24.77 -17.29 7.62
N VAL A 147 24.26 -16.25 6.99
CA VAL A 147 23.29 -16.35 5.88
C VAL A 147 23.79 -15.72 4.59
N TYR A 148 24.78 -14.86 4.69
CA TYR A 148 25.36 -14.11 3.61
C TYR A 148 26.32 -14.95 2.76
N SER A 149 26.25 -14.78 1.44
CA SER A 149 27.13 -15.40 0.43
C SER A 149 28.02 -14.32 -0.21
N PRO A 150 29.35 -14.37 0.06
CA PRO A 150 30.31 -13.43 -0.56
C PRO A 150 30.32 -13.53 -2.10
N GLU A 151 30.07 -14.71 -2.64
CA GLU A 151 30.04 -14.98 -4.08
C GLU A 151 28.92 -14.22 -4.76
N LEU A 152 27.73 -14.13 -4.13
CA LEU A 152 26.60 -13.39 -4.64
C LEU A 152 26.87 -11.89 -4.62
N LEU A 153 27.48 -11.35 -3.56
CA LEU A 153 27.88 -9.95 -3.52
C LEU A 153 28.89 -9.63 -4.64
N ASN A 154 29.92 -10.46 -4.82
CA ASN A 154 30.91 -10.27 -5.89
C ASN A 154 30.25 -10.29 -7.28
N THR A 155 29.31 -11.20 -7.50
CA THR A 155 28.54 -11.29 -8.75
C THR A 155 27.70 -10.04 -8.97
N PHE A 156 26.99 -9.58 -7.95
CA PHE A 156 26.20 -8.34 -7.99
C PHE A 156 27.07 -7.13 -8.33
N LEU A 157 28.21 -6.94 -7.65
CA LEU A 157 29.12 -5.82 -7.90
C LEU A 157 29.66 -5.84 -9.33
N LYS A 158 30.01 -7.04 -9.83
CA LYS A 158 30.45 -7.20 -11.24
C LYS A 158 29.38 -6.81 -12.24
N ILE A 159 28.13 -7.25 -12.05
CA ILE A 159 27.00 -6.91 -12.91
C ILE A 159 26.70 -5.41 -12.85
N ALA A 160 26.74 -4.83 -11.64
CA ALA A 160 26.49 -3.41 -11.43
C ALA A 160 27.64 -2.49 -11.88
N GLY A 161 28.82 -3.05 -12.26
CA GLY A 161 29.99 -2.27 -12.61
C GLY A 161 30.61 -1.50 -11.44
N ILE A 162 30.39 -1.97 -10.20
CA ILE A 162 30.89 -1.32 -8.97
C ILE A 162 32.21 -1.98 -8.57
N PRO A 163 33.32 -1.23 -8.46
CA PRO A 163 34.59 -1.80 -8.00
C PRO A 163 34.52 -2.15 -6.50
N LYS A 164 35.06 -3.31 -6.16
CA LYS A 164 35.15 -3.75 -4.76
C LYS A 164 36.38 -3.12 -4.10
N ILE A 165 36.22 -1.96 -3.48
CA ILE A 165 37.31 -1.21 -2.81
C ILE A 165 37.18 -1.19 -1.28
N MET A 166 36.16 -1.83 -0.72
CA MET A 166 35.81 -1.84 0.70
C MET A 166 35.52 -3.26 1.17
N GLU A 167 35.50 -3.45 2.48
CA GLU A 167 35.10 -4.72 3.09
C GLU A 167 33.61 -4.99 2.81
N ASP A 168 33.24 -6.26 2.74
CA ASP A 168 31.88 -6.70 2.41
C ASP A 168 30.83 -6.09 3.36
N GLU A 169 31.16 -5.96 4.64
CA GLU A 169 30.26 -5.36 5.64
C GLU A 169 29.96 -3.90 5.33
N ASP A 170 30.97 -3.12 4.95
CA ASP A 170 30.80 -1.71 4.60
C ASP A 170 30.02 -1.53 3.30
N ILE A 171 30.23 -2.43 2.34
CA ILE A 171 29.45 -2.45 1.09
C ILE A 171 27.97 -2.75 1.39
N LEU A 172 27.67 -3.76 2.21
CA LEU A 172 26.30 -4.11 2.58
C LEU A 172 25.58 -2.98 3.35
N ARG A 173 26.33 -2.23 4.19
CA ARG A 173 25.81 -1.02 4.85
C ARG A 173 25.50 0.09 3.85
N ASN A 174 26.43 0.36 2.93
CA ASN A 174 26.24 1.39 1.89
C ASN A 174 25.08 1.06 0.95
N LEU A 175 24.81 -0.22 0.71
CA LEU A 175 23.63 -0.68 -0.02
C LEU A 175 22.34 -0.62 0.80
N SER A 176 22.41 -0.22 2.07
CA SER A 176 21.27 -0.17 3.02
C SER A 176 20.58 -1.53 3.20
N VAL A 177 21.32 -2.63 3.07
CA VAL A 177 20.80 -4.01 3.24
C VAL A 177 21.23 -4.66 4.56
N LEU A 178 22.21 -4.08 5.26
CA LEU A 178 22.66 -4.52 6.57
C LEU A 178 22.19 -3.55 7.66
N ASN A 179 21.43 -4.06 8.62
CA ASN A 179 21.03 -3.29 9.80
C ASN A 179 22.18 -3.17 10.79
N GLU A 180 22.51 -1.95 11.19
CA GLU A 180 23.64 -1.63 12.06
C GLU A 180 23.47 -2.15 13.50
N ASP A 181 22.25 -2.02 14.03
CA ASP A 181 21.98 -2.37 15.44
C ASP A 181 22.05 -3.87 15.71
N HIS A 182 21.63 -4.68 14.72
CA HIS A 182 21.47 -6.12 14.90
C HIS A 182 22.40 -6.96 14.03
N LEU A 183 23.21 -6.35 13.16
CA LEU A 183 24.07 -7.02 12.18
C LEU A 183 23.32 -8.13 11.42
N CYS A 184 22.12 -7.84 10.96
CA CYS A 184 21.30 -8.75 10.17
C CYS A 184 20.84 -8.09 8.86
N LEU A 185 20.65 -8.92 7.83
CA LEU A 185 20.17 -8.47 6.54
C LEU A 185 18.68 -8.16 6.60
N ASN A 186 18.26 -7.09 5.92
CA ASN A 186 16.87 -6.85 5.60
C ASN A 186 16.38 -7.79 4.46
N ASN A 187 15.11 -7.71 4.08
CA ASN A 187 14.58 -8.59 3.04
C ASN A 187 15.30 -8.43 1.70
N ALA A 188 15.73 -7.22 1.32
CA ALA A 188 16.52 -7.02 0.11
C ALA A 188 17.86 -7.75 0.21
N GLY A 189 18.57 -7.62 1.35
CA GLY A 189 19.82 -8.33 1.59
C GLY A 189 19.68 -9.84 1.56
N ILE A 190 18.58 -10.38 2.11
CA ILE A 190 18.26 -11.81 2.04
C ILE A 190 18.00 -12.25 0.59
N LEU A 191 17.24 -11.48 -0.19
CA LEU A 191 16.92 -11.82 -1.58
C LEU A 191 18.14 -11.88 -2.48
N PHE A 192 19.04 -10.91 -2.36
CA PHE A 192 20.16 -10.76 -3.29
C PHE A 192 21.43 -11.48 -2.84
N PHE A 193 21.65 -11.62 -1.52
CA PHE A 193 22.94 -12.05 -0.99
C PHE A 193 22.86 -13.32 -0.12
N THR A 194 21.80 -14.14 -0.30
CA THR A 194 21.63 -15.43 0.35
C THR A 194 21.38 -16.52 -0.69
N ASP A 195 22.03 -17.67 -0.57
CA ASP A 195 21.91 -18.75 -1.56
C ASP A 195 20.49 -19.33 -1.67
N LYS A 196 19.74 -19.34 -0.56
CA LYS A 196 18.36 -19.86 -0.47
C LYS A 196 17.46 -18.90 0.29
N PRO A 197 17.02 -17.81 -0.32
CA PRO A 197 16.20 -16.81 0.35
C PRO A 197 14.84 -17.37 0.81
N GLY A 198 14.31 -18.40 0.15
CA GLY A 198 13.06 -19.06 0.54
C GLY A 198 13.08 -19.77 1.90
N ASP A 199 14.28 -20.07 2.43
CA ASP A 199 14.43 -20.62 3.78
C ASP A 199 14.14 -19.56 4.86
N TYR A 200 14.15 -18.30 4.50
CA TYR A 200 13.92 -17.14 5.38
C TYR A 200 12.64 -16.37 5.04
N ILE A 201 12.31 -16.31 3.76
CA ILE A 201 11.15 -15.60 3.22
C ILE A 201 10.35 -16.57 2.35
N ASN A 202 9.30 -17.19 2.91
CA ASN A 202 8.51 -18.23 2.23
C ASN A 202 7.97 -17.83 0.85
N GLN A 203 7.71 -16.54 0.63
CA GLN A 203 7.21 -16.01 -0.64
C GLN A 203 8.26 -15.96 -1.75
N CYS A 204 9.53 -16.27 -1.47
CA CYS A 204 10.63 -16.20 -2.44
C CYS A 204 10.86 -17.50 -3.21
N ILE A 205 10.07 -18.54 -2.95
CA ILE A 205 10.10 -19.79 -3.72
C ILE A 205 9.21 -19.63 -4.95
N VAL A 206 9.78 -19.86 -6.13
CA VAL A 206 9.05 -19.84 -7.40
C VAL A 206 8.75 -21.27 -7.84
N THR A 207 7.47 -21.60 -7.99
CA THR A 207 7.03 -22.89 -8.52
C THR A 207 6.61 -22.75 -9.99
N CYS A 208 7.35 -23.36 -10.88
CA CYS A 208 7.01 -23.48 -12.29
C CYS A 208 6.28 -24.81 -12.53
N VAL A 209 5.12 -24.77 -13.22
CA VAL A 209 4.31 -25.96 -13.48
C VAL A 209 3.83 -25.96 -14.93
N LEU A 210 4.05 -27.07 -15.64
CA LEU A 210 3.46 -27.33 -16.94
C LEU A 210 2.29 -28.29 -16.78
N TYR A 211 1.11 -27.86 -17.24
CA TYR A 211 -0.09 -28.69 -17.25
C TYR A 211 -0.40 -29.23 -18.64
N LYS A 212 -1.04 -30.41 -18.70
CA LYS A 212 -1.65 -30.93 -19.93
C LYS A 212 -3.01 -30.26 -20.13
N GLY A 213 -3.12 -29.42 -21.17
CA GLY A 213 -4.36 -28.69 -21.47
C GLY A 213 -4.59 -27.50 -20.51
N THR A 214 -5.83 -27.00 -20.47
CA THR A 214 -6.22 -25.80 -19.74
C THR A 214 -6.79 -26.03 -18.35
N GLU A 215 -7.15 -27.26 -18.02
CA GLU A 215 -7.88 -27.60 -16.79
C GLU A 215 -7.02 -27.77 -15.52
N LYS A 216 -5.70 -27.63 -15.63
CA LYS A 216 -4.75 -27.69 -14.51
C LYS A 216 -4.84 -28.96 -13.66
N ILE A 217 -5.31 -30.08 -14.22
CA ILE A 217 -5.49 -31.39 -13.52
C ILE A 217 -4.23 -32.23 -13.63
N HIS A 218 -3.66 -32.35 -14.84
CA HIS A 218 -2.51 -33.23 -15.10
C HIS A 218 -1.23 -32.40 -15.24
N ILE A 219 -0.30 -32.60 -14.32
CA ILE A 219 1.02 -31.97 -14.33
C ILE A 219 1.95 -32.78 -15.24
N LEU A 220 2.58 -32.14 -16.22
CA LEU A 220 3.57 -32.73 -17.13
C LEU A 220 5.00 -32.49 -16.66
N ASP A 221 5.27 -31.32 -16.10
CA ASP A 221 6.56 -30.97 -15.52
C ASP A 221 6.35 -29.97 -14.36
N ARG A 222 7.19 -30.08 -13.31
CA ARG A 222 7.18 -29.18 -12.15
C ARG A 222 8.59 -28.93 -11.68
N LYS A 223 8.88 -27.66 -11.38
CA LYS A 223 10.14 -27.24 -10.77
C LYS A 223 9.89 -26.23 -9.68
N ASP A 224 10.33 -26.53 -8.46
CA ASP A 224 10.37 -25.58 -7.35
C ASP A 224 11.78 -24.97 -7.29
N ILE A 225 11.88 -23.64 -7.37
CA ILE A 225 13.12 -22.90 -7.47
C ILE A 225 13.30 -22.11 -6.17
N ASN A 226 14.35 -22.41 -5.42
CA ASN A 226 14.74 -21.73 -4.19
C ASN A 226 16.25 -21.41 -4.27
N THR A 227 16.59 -20.45 -5.11
CA THR A 227 17.95 -19.95 -5.30
C THR A 227 17.96 -18.44 -5.08
N ASP A 228 19.13 -17.79 -5.17
CA ASP A 228 19.19 -16.33 -5.13
C ASP A 228 18.27 -15.68 -6.18
N PHE A 229 17.96 -14.40 -5.98
CA PHE A 229 16.95 -13.69 -6.78
C PHE A 229 17.25 -13.74 -8.29
N ILE A 230 18.50 -13.52 -8.71
CA ILE A 230 18.90 -13.48 -10.12
C ILE A 230 18.83 -14.89 -10.73
N SER A 231 19.35 -15.88 -10.03
CA SER A 231 19.31 -17.27 -10.46
C SER A 231 17.88 -17.80 -10.55
N THR A 232 17.00 -17.42 -9.60
CA THR A 232 15.58 -17.78 -9.63
C THR A 232 14.88 -17.29 -10.89
N ILE A 233 15.11 -16.03 -11.30
CA ILE A 233 14.55 -15.48 -12.54
C ILE A 233 15.08 -16.23 -13.76
N ASN A 234 16.39 -16.46 -13.84
CA ASN A 234 17.01 -17.16 -14.95
C ASN A 234 16.49 -18.60 -15.08
N GLU A 235 16.40 -19.33 -13.99
CA GLU A 235 15.87 -20.70 -13.99
C GLU A 235 14.39 -20.77 -14.37
N ALA A 236 13.58 -19.79 -13.96
CA ALA A 236 12.19 -19.69 -14.38
C ALA A 236 12.07 -19.42 -15.88
N ILE A 237 12.90 -18.52 -16.43
CA ILE A 237 12.97 -18.26 -17.88
C ILE A 237 13.40 -19.51 -18.65
N ILE A 238 14.41 -20.23 -18.17
CA ILE A 238 14.84 -21.50 -18.80
C ILE A 238 13.69 -22.52 -18.81
N PHE A 239 12.94 -22.66 -17.70
CA PHE A 239 11.78 -23.54 -17.64
C PHE A 239 10.71 -23.13 -18.66
N LEU A 240 10.37 -21.85 -18.72
CA LEU A 240 9.40 -21.34 -19.69
C LEU A 240 9.85 -21.56 -21.12
N THR A 241 11.09 -21.22 -21.44
CA THR A 241 11.65 -21.39 -22.82
C THR A 241 11.68 -22.84 -23.26
N LYS A 242 11.97 -23.79 -22.33
CA LYS A 242 11.95 -25.23 -22.59
C LYS A 242 10.56 -25.72 -23.02
N HIS A 243 9.50 -25.10 -22.50
CA HIS A 243 8.12 -25.57 -22.68
C HIS A 243 7.28 -24.69 -23.61
N LEU A 244 7.76 -23.50 -24.00
CA LEU A 244 7.09 -22.67 -24.98
C LEU A 244 7.45 -23.12 -26.39
N ASN A 245 6.44 -23.31 -27.23
CA ASN A 245 6.65 -23.53 -28.66
C ASN A 245 7.05 -22.22 -29.32
N VAL A 246 8.29 -22.12 -29.79
CA VAL A 246 8.76 -20.98 -30.59
C VAL A 246 8.28 -21.22 -32.04
N SER A 247 7.40 -20.35 -32.55
CA SER A 247 7.03 -20.35 -33.95
C SER A 247 8.01 -19.49 -34.76
N TYR A 248 8.52 -20.04 -35.85
CA TYR A 248 9.37 -19.32 -36.81
C TYR A 248 8.57 -18.96 -38.05
N LYS A 249 8.68 -17.71 -38.52
CA LYS A 249 8.20 -17.30 -39.84
C LYS A 249 9.40 -17.26 -40.79
N ILE A 250 9.36 -18.06 -41.85
CA ILE A 250 10.38 -18.05 -42.88
C ILE A 250 9.84 -17.18 -44.00
N GLU A 251 10.46 -16.03 -44.26
CA GLU A 251 10.20 -15.20 -45.44
C GLU A 251 11.44 -15.18 -46.32
N GLY A 252 11.34 -15.87 -47.47
CA GLY A 252 12.45 -16.01 -48.42
C GLY A 252 13.53 -16.98 -47.94
N ILE A 253 14.81 -16.60 -48.10
CA ILE A 253 15.97 -17.43 -47.75
C ILE A 253 16.47 -17.16 -46.33
N GLN A 254 15.92 -16.19 -45.60
CA GLN A 254 16.34 -15.80 -44.25
C GLN A 254 15.28 -16.16 -43.22
N ARG A 255 15.74 -16.75 -42.09
CA ARG A 255 14.95 -17.01 -40.90
C ARG A 255 14.83 -15.71 -40.11
N GLN A 256 13.61 -15.33 -39.74
CA GLN A 256 13.34 -14.27 -38.76
C GLN A 256 12.86 -14.95 -37.47
N ASP A 257 13.56 -14.66 -36.37
CA ASP A 257 13.22 -15.16 -35.03
C ASP A 257 12.22 -14.24 -34.34
#